data_cd8e8485d6c11564c460ec8092b9c76a
#
_entry.id   cd8e8485d6c11564c460ec8092b9c76a
#
_cell.length_a   1.000
_cell.length_b   1.000
_cell.length_c   1.000
_cell.angle_alpha   90.00
_cell.angle_beta   90.00
_cell.angle_gamma   90.00
#
_symmetry.space_group_name_H-M   'P 1'
#
loop_
_entity.id
_entity.type
_entity.pdbx_description
1 polymer ?
#
loop_
_entity_poly.entity_id
_entity_poly.type
_entity_poly.pdbx_seq_one_letter_code
_entity_poly.pdbx_strand_id
1 'polypeptide(L)'
;MGRKKVSLSQSLEDLSSLLGIMLVTASTLILEVMITRIFSATIYYHYAFVAVSVAVLGWGLGGALSHFLRKKLSWSVVATMTLCASLSIPFYLWAFILLPMSVSLLIFYCMLSTIPFFLGGASVSSVLQILRHQANKVYFADLTGGGLGCLLVDPLLTSLGAETGVLVLGVTMAASGLVFSLLSRKRQLMALSLIVMLSTSIVDHPEC
;
A
#
# COMPACT_ATOMS: atom_id res chain seq x y z
N MET A 1 9.86 35.16 -16.86
CA MET A 1 8.73 34.20 -16.96
C MET A 1 9.15 32.75 -16.69
N GLY A 2 10.39 32.35 -16.94
CA GLY A 2 10.88 30.97 -16.72
C GLY A 2 10.99 30.49 -15.26
N ARG A 3 11.40 31.35 -14.32
CA ARG A 3 11.55 30.99 -12.89
C ARG A 3 10.23 30.59 -12.19
N LYS A 4 9.11 31.24 -12.53
CA LYS A 4 7.78 30.90 -11.97
C LYS A 4 7.27 29.53 -12.45
N LYS A 5 7.53 29.15 -13.71
CA LYS A 5 7.11 27.86 -14.25
C LYS A 5 7.89 26.69 -13.60
N VAL A 6 9.20 26.86 -13.34
CA VAL A 6 10.03 25.83 -12.69
C VAL A 6 9.59 25.62 -11.24
N SER A 7 9.28 26.70 -10.50
CA SER A 7 8.81 26.57 -9.11
C SER A 7 7.43 25.92 -9.00
N LEU A 8 6.54 26.15 -9.97
CA LEU A 8 5.20 25.56 -9.97
C LEU A 8 5.26 24.05 -10.26
N SER A 9 6.11 23.64 -11.21
CA SER A 9 6.31 22.23 -11.56
C SER A 9 6.91 21.44 -10.39
N GLN A 10 7.90 22.00 -9.69
CA GLN A 10 8.46 21.38 -8.48
C GLN A 10 7.42 21.25 -7.35
N SER A 11 6.62 22.29 -7.14
CA SER A 11 5.56 22.25 -6.13
C SER A 11 4.49 21.18 -6.43
N LEU A 12 4.17 20.96 -7.70
CA LEU A 12 3.24 19.89 -8.12
C LEU A 12 3.84 18.49 -7.95
N GLU A 13 5.11 18.30 -8.26
CA GLU A 13 5.82 17.03 -8.05
C GLU A 13 5.91 16.69 -6.55
N ASP A 14 6.20 17.68 -5.71
CA ASP A 14 6.20 17.51 -4.25
C ASP A 14 4.81 17.13 -3.72
N LEU A 15 3.75 17.84 -4.15
CA LEU A 15 2.39 17.55 -3.73
C LEU A 15 1.93 16.16 -4.17
N SER A 16 2.24 15.77 -5.41
CA SER A 16 1.91 14.44 -5.93
C SER A 16 2.60 13.34 -5.13
N SER A 17 3.87 13.53 -4.78
CA SER A 17 4.61 12.54 -3.99
C SER A 17 4.04 12.39 -2.57
N LEU A 18 3.60 13.48 -1.94
CA LEU A 18 2.97 13.46 -0.63
C LEU A 18 1.61 12.73 -0.67
N LEU A 19 0.79 12.99 -1.70
CA LEU A 19 -0.46 12.27 -1.92
C LEU A 19 -0.23 10.76 -2.14
N GLY A 20 0.80 10.40 -2.91
CA GLY A 20 1.18 9.01 -3.09
C GLY A 20 1.50 8.31 -1.77
N ILE A 21 2.28 8.95 -0.87
CA ILE A 21 2.59 8.41 0.45
C ILE A 21 1.32 8.25 1.29
N MET A 22 0.47 9.28 1.36
CA MET A 22 -0.79 9.22 2.11
C MET A 22 -1.64 8.01 1.68
N LEU A 23 -1.74 7.74 0.37
CA LEU A 23 -2.49 6.59 -0.15
C LEU A 23 -1.83 5.26 0.23
N VAL A 24 -0.50 5.14 0.14
CA VAL A 24 0.22 3.90 0.56
C VAL A 24 -0.03 3.63 2.03
N THR A 25 0.18 4.64 2.89
CA THR A 25 0.08 4.47 4.34
C THR A 25 -1.37 4.20 4.76
N ALA A 26 -2.35 4.94 4.20
CA ALA A 26 -3.76 4.68 4.45
C ALA A 26 -4.14 3.24 4.06
N SER A 27 -3.78 2.80 2.85
CA SER A 27 -4.10 1.46 2.36
C SER A 27 -3.48 0.35 3.21
N THR A 28 -2.20 0.49 3.59
CA THR A 28 -1.51 -0.51 4.41
C THR A 28 -2.07 -0.56 5.83
N LEU A 29 -2.43 0.57 6.42
CA LEU A 29 -2.97 0.63 7.77
C LEU A 29 -4.39 0.09 7.84
N ILE A 30 -5.24 0.41 6.86
CA ILE A 30 -6.57 -0.22 6.76
C ILE A 30 -6.43 -1.73 6.57
N LEU A 31 -5.50 -2.19 5.71
CA LEU A 31 -5.25 -3.61 5.48
C LEU A 31 -4.83 -4.32 6.78
N GLU A 32 -3.97 -3.71 7.59
CA GLU A 32 -3.54 -4.24 8.88
C GLU A 32 -4.72 -4.48 9.82
N VAL A 33 -5.59 -3.47 9.97
CA VAL A 33 -6.77 -3.57 10.82
C VAL A 33 -7.75 -4.61 10.26
N MET A 34 -7.96 -4.66 8.95
CA MET A 34 -8.82 -5.67 8.32
C MET A 34 -8.31 -7.09 8.57
N ILE A 35 -7.02 -7.37 8.35
CA ILE A 35 -6.42 -8.69 8.61
C ILE A 35 -6.54 -9.05 10.09
N THR A 36 -6.30 -8.10 10.98
CA THR A 36 -6.46 -8.28 12.43
C THR A 36 -7.88 -8.70 12.80
N ARG A 37 -8.90 -8.05 12.23
CA ARG A 37 -10.31 -8.40 12.44
C ARG A 37 -10.67 -9.74 11.83
N ILE A 38 -10.19 -10.05 10.62
CA ILE A 38 -10.42 -11.34 9.96
C ILE A 38 -9.84 -12.48 10.81
N PHE A 39 -8.59 -12.36 11.27
CA PHE A 39 -7.96 -13.40 12.12
C PHE A 39 -8.69 -13.58 13.44
N SER A 40 -9.10 -12.47 14.07
CA SER A 40 -9.85 -12.50 15.32
C SER A 40 -11.20 -13.18 15.17
N ALA A 41 -11.89 -12.99 14.05
CA ALA A 41 -13.23 -13.55 13.80
C ALA A 41 -13.19 -15.01 13.31
N THR A 42 -12.16 -15.41 12.56
CA THR A 42 -12.13 -16.72 11.88
C THR A 42 -11.36 -17.79 12.64
N ILE A 43 -10.31 -17.43 13.39
CA ILE A 43 -9.49 -18.40 14.11
C ILE A 43 -9.72 -18.25 15.61
N TYR A 44 -9.05 -17.30 16.24
CA TYR A 44 -9.21 -16.90 17.64
C TYR A 44 -8.65 -15.47 17.84
N TYR A 45 -9.18 -14.75 18.83
CA TYR A 45 -8.78 -13.36 19.11
C TYR A 45 -7.27 -13.18 19.42
N HIS A 46 -6.58 -14.22 19.92
CA HIS A 46 -5.14 -14.14 20.20
C HIS A 46 -4.30 -13.95 18.93
N TYR A 47 -4.77 -14.42 17.77
CA TYR A 47 -4.03 -14.28 16.51
C TYR A 47 -4.08 -12.87 15.90
N ALA A 48 -4.91 -11.99 16.46
CA ALA A 48 -4.87 -10.58 16.13
C ALA A 48 -3.48 -9.95 16.36
N PHE A 49 -2.81 -10.33 17.46
CA PHE A 49 -1.47 -9.85 17.77
C PHE A 49 -0.41 -10.32 16.75
N VAL A 50 -0.61 -11.51 16.19
CA VAL A 50 0.28 -12.04 15.14
C VAL A 50 0.17 -11.18 13.88
N ALA A 51 -1.04 -10.78 13.48
CA ALA A 51 -1.26 -9.91 12.32
C ALA A 51 -0.51 -8.58 12.46
N VAL A 52 -0.62 -7.91 13.61
CA VAL A 52 0.10 -6.66 13.89
C VAL A 52 1.62 -6.88 13.87
N SER A 53 2.10 -7.96 14.50
CA SER A 53 3.55 -8.27 14.52
C SER A 53 4.10 -8.49 13.12
N VAL A 54 3.36 -9.17 12.26
CA VAL A 54 3.72 -9.43 10.85
C VAL A 54 3.74 -8.13 10.04
N ALA A 55 2.76 -7.24 10.25
CA ALA A 55 2.73 -5.94 9.60
C ALA A 55 3.96 -5.10 9.98
N VAL A 56 4.25 -4.98 11.26
CA VAL A 56 5.43 -4.24 11.76
C VAL A 56 6.74 -4.86 11.24
N LEU A 57 6.85 -6.20 11.23
CA LEU A 57 7.99 -6.89 10.63
C LEU A 57 8.14 -6.56 9.15
N GLY A 58 7.05 -6.60 8.38
CA GLY A 58 7.05 -6.23 6.96
C GLY A 58 7.55 -4.82 6.74
N TRP A 59 7.02 -3.83 7.48
CA TRP A 59 7.46 -2.44 7.42
C TRP A 59 8.95 -2.29 7.73
N GLY A 60 9.43 -2.92 8.80
CA GLY A 60 10.84 -2.89 9.21
C GLY A 60 11.77 -3.47 8.14
N LEU A 61 11.44 -4.63 7.59
CA LEU A 61 12.20 -5.27 6.51
C LEU A 61 12.18 -4.43 5.23
N GLY A 62 11.04 -3.81 4.89
CA GLY A 62 10.90 -2.90 3.76
C GLY A 62 11.80 -1.67 3.91
N GLY A 63 11.83 -1.08 5.10
CA GLY A 63 12.76 0.01 5.44
C GLY A 63 14.22 -0.39 5.27
N ALA A 64 14.60 -1.58 5.74
CA ALA A 64 15.95 -2.12 5.57
C ALA A 64 16.29 -2.33 4.08
N LEU A 65 15.38 -2.89 3.28
CA LEU A 65 15.58 -3.05 1.83
C LEU A 65 15.84 -1.70 1.17
N SER A 66 15.06 -0.68 1.47
CA SER A 66 15.24 0.66 0.89
C SER A 66 16.61 1.24 1.21
N HIS A 67 17.17 0.95 2.40
CA HIS A 67 18.51 1.35 2.77
C HIS A 67 19.58 0.67 1.91
N PHE A 68 19.46 -0.63 1.66
CA PHE A 68 20.39 -1.36 0.77
C PHE A 68 20.31 -0.87 -0.68
N LEU A 69 19.10 -0.51 -1.14
CA LEU A 69 18.89 0.01 -2.49
C LEU A 69 19.22 1.50 -2.65
N ARG A 70 19.67 2.18 -1.62
CA ARG A 70 19.89 3.64 -1.56
C ARG A 70 20.59 4.22 -2.80
N LYS A 71 21.57 3.51 -3.37
CA LYS A 71 22.30 3.96 -4.57
C LYS A 71 21.51 3.86 -5.88
N LYS A 72 20.42 3.07 -5.89
CA LYS A 72 19.59 2.78 -7.07
C LYS A 72 18.18 3.37 -6.94
N LEU A 73 17.90 4.11 -5.85
CA LEU A 73 16.58 4.67 -5.61
C LEU A 73 16.23 5.69 -6.70
N SER A 74 15.06 5.51 -7.26
CA SER A 74 14.43 6.40 -8.25
C SER A 74 12.92 6.29 -8.14
N TRP A 75 12.21 7.26 -8.67
CA TRP A 75 10.73 7.22 -8.73
C TRP A 75 10.20 5.97 -9.42
N SER A 76 10.95 5.44 -10.39
CA SER A 76 10.63 4.19 -11.07
C SER A 76 10.65 2.98 -10.13
N VAL A 77 11.62 2.91 -9.21
CA VAL A 77 11.72 1.83 -8.22
C VAL A 77 10.57 1.93 -7.22
N VAL A 78 10.26 3.13 -6.74
CA VAL A 78 9.12 3.37 -5.83
C VAL A 78 7.80 2.95 -6.51
N ALA A 79 7.57 3.39 -7.75
CA ALA A 79 6.37 3.01 -8.51
C ALA A 79 6.26 1.49 -8.67
N THR A 80 7.36 0.80 -8.98
CA THR A 80 7.36 -0.66 -9.13
C THR A 80 7.03 -1.36 -7.80
N MET A 81 7.65 -0.93 -6.69
CA MET A 81 7.36 -1.49 -5.36
C MET A 81 5.89 -1.31 -4.98
N THR A 82 5.34 -0.11 -5.20
CA THR A 82 3.93 0.19 -4.89
C THR A 82 2.97 -0.61 -5.79
N LEU A 83 3.28 -0.80 -7.08
CA LEU A 83 2.50 -1.64 -7.97
C LEU A 83 2.55 -3.11 -7.57
N CYS A 84 3.71 -3.64 -7.19
CA CYS A 84 3.82 -5.00 -6.68
C CYS A 84 3.03 -5.17 -5.37
N ALA A 85 3.03 -4.16 -4.49
CA ALA A 85 2.21 -4.15 -3.28
C ALA A 85 0.72 -4.21 -3.63
N SER A 86 0.27 -3.40 -4.58
CA SER A 86 -1.11 -3.37 -5.05
C SER A 86 -1.59 -4.72 -5.59
N LEU A 87 -0.74 -5.45 -6.35
CA LEU A 87 -1.04 -6.79 -6.85
C LEU A 87 -1.05 -7.85 -5.74
N SER A 88 -0.21 -7.70 -4.71
CA SER A 88 -0.15 -8.66 -3.60
C SER A 88 -1.40 -8.66 -2.74
N ILE A 89 -2.15 -7.55 -2.68
CA ILE A 89 -3.38 -7.42 -1.88
C ILE A 89 -4.51 -8.33 -2.41
N PRO A 90 -4.96 -8.24 -3.68
CA PRO A 90 -5.97 -9.14 -4.21
C PRO A 90 -5.50 -10.59 -4.26
N PHE A 91 -4.20 -10.83 -4.48
CA PHE A 91 -3.63 -12.18 -4.42
C PHE A 91 -3.75 -12.79 -3.01
N TYR A 92 -3.53 -11.99 -1.97
CA TYR A 92 -3.76 -12.40 -0.58
C TYR A 92 -5.23 -12.77 -0.34
N LEU A 93 -6.17 -11.94 -0.83
CA LEU A 93 -7.60 -12.22 -0.71
C LEU A 93 -7.98 -13.51 -1.45
N TRP A 94 -7.48 -13.70 -2.65
CA TRP A 94 -7.75 -14.91 -3.45
C TRP A 94 -7.24 -16.17 -2.77
N ALA A 95 -6.04 -16.14 -2.20
CA ALA A 95 -5.51 -17.25 -1.40
C ALA A 95 -6.38 -17.53 -0.17
N PHE A 96 -6.93 -16.47 0.46
CA PHE A 96 -7.82 -16.59 1.60
C PHE A 96 -9.16 -17.25 1.27
N ILE A 97 -9.71 -17.01 0.09
CA ILE A 97 -10.97 -17.62 -0.39
C ILE A 97 -10.77 -19.09 -0.78
N LEU A 98 -9.65 -19.42 -1.43
CA LEU A 98 -9.39 -20.78 -1.92
C LEU A 98 -8.99 -21.78 -0.85
N LEU A 99 -8.29 -21.33 0.18
CA LEU A 99 -7.74 -22.21 1.21
C LEU A 99 -8.53 -22.08 2.51
N PRO A 100 -8.88 -23.20 3.18
CA PRO A 100 -9.62 -23.13 4.43
C PRO A 100 -8.78 -22.46 5.52
N MET A 101 -9.40 -21.54 6.27
CA MET A 101 -8.76 -20.93 7.43
C MET A 101 -8.56 -21.98 8.52
N SER A 102 -7.32 -22.36 8.75
CA SER A 102 -6.94 -23.29 9.80
C SER A 102 -5.66 -22.81 10.51
N VAL A 103 -5.50 -23.21 11.76
CA VAL A 103 -4.30 -22.90 12.55
C VAL A 103 -3.03 -23.42 11.85
N SER A 104 -3.14 -24.55 11.14
CA SER A 104 -2.02 -25.14 10.40
C SER A 104 -1.53 -24.26 9.25
N LEU A 105 -2.43 -23.48 8.62
CA LEU A 105 -2.09 -22.57 7.52
C LEU A 105 -1.81 -21.14 8.00
N LEU A 106 -1.90 -20.86 9.31
CA LEU A 106 -1.69 -19.53 9.85
C LEU A 106 -0.33 -18.95 9.45
N ILE A 107 0.75 -19.75 9.55
CA ILE A 107 2.10 -19.32 9.17
C ILE A 107 2.15 -18.92 7.70
N PHE A 108 1.48 -19.66 6.84
CA PHE A 108 1.39 -19.34 5.41
C PHE A 108 0.68 -17.99 5.19
N TYR A 109 -0.46 -17.76 5.84
CA TYR A 109 -1.18 -16.49 5.75
C TYR A 109 -0.35 -15.31 6.29
N CYS A 110 0.39 -15.53 7.38
CA CYS A 110 1.30 -14.52 7.94
C CYS A 110 2.43 -14.18 6.95
N MET A 111 3.05 -15.17 6.34
CA MET A 111 4.09 -14.96 5.32
C MET A 111 3.55 -14.20 4.11
N LEU A 112 2.36 -14.57 3.65
CA LEU A 112 1.73 -13.93 2.50
C LEU A 112 1.35 -12.48 2.80
N SER A 113 0.78 -12.20 3.97
CA SER A 113 0.42 -10.85 4.39
C SER A 113 1.63 -9.94 4.62
N THR A 114 2.82 -10.51 4.91
CA THR A 114 4.05 -9.72 5.03
C THR A 114 4.40 -8.98 3.73
N ILE A 115 4.06 -9.54 2.57
CA ILE A 115 4.44 -8.98 1.25
C ILE A 115 3.92 -7.56 1.02
N PRO A 116 2.62 -7.25 1.14
CA PRO A 116 2.13 -5.89 0.95
C PRO A 116 2.71 -4.91 1.97
N PHE A 117 2.91 -5.30 3.22
CA PHE A 117 3.54 -4.45 4.24
C PHE A 117 5.01 -4.18 3.96
N PHE A 118 5.75 -5.20 3.52
CA PHE A 118 7.15 -5.09 3.12
C PHE A 118 7.33 -4.11 1.94
N LEU A 119 6.52 -4.26 0.90
CA LEU A 119 6.58 -3.41 -0.28
C LEU A 119 6.09 -1.98 0.02
N GLY A 120 5.04 -1.84 0.85
CA GLY A 120 4.55 -0.54 1.34
C GLY A 120 5.61 0.20 2.15
N GLY A 121 6.20 -0.47 3.14
CA GLY A 121 7.28 0.08 3.95
C GLY A 121 8.52 0.45 3.13
N ALA A 122 8.89 -0.39 2.15
CA ALA A 122 9.98 -0.09 1.22
C ALA A 122 9.68 1.15 0.37
N SER A 123 8.43 1.32 -0.08
CA SER A 123 8.00 2.48 -0.87
C SER A 123 8.09 3.77 -0.06
N VAL A 124 7.51 3.82 1.13
CA VAL A 124 7.53 4.99 2.02
C VAL A 124 8.96 5.36 2.41
N SER A 125 9.76 4.38 2.85
CA SER A 125 11.16 4.61 3.20
C SER A 125 12.00 5.10 2.01
N SER A 126 11.70 4.62 0.79
CA SER A 126 12.39 5.07 -0.42
C SER A 126 12.06 6.52 -0.75
N VAL A 127 10.79 6.93 -0.64
CA VAL A 127 10.38 8.33 -0.84
C VAL A 127 11.02 9.24 0.20
N LEU A 128 11.07 8.82 1.48
CA LEU A 128 11.73 9.57 2.55
C LEU A 128 13.22 9.80 2.24
N GLN A 129 13.91 8.82 1.64
CA GLN A 129 15.31 8.95 1.23
C GLN A 129 15.47 9.86 0.00
N ILE A 130 14.55 9.82 -0.97
CA ILE A 130 14.57 10.70 -2.15
C ILE A 130 14.30 12.15 -1.72
N LEU A 131 13.30 12.37 -0.88
CA LEU A 131 12.85 13.69 -0.40
C LEU A 131 13.43 14.06 0.96
N ARG A 132 14.62 13.61 1.29
CA ARG A 132 15.26 13.84 2.60
C ARG A 132 15.30 15.32 3.05
N HIS A 133 15.35 16.25 2.10
CA HIS A 133 15.34 17.68 2.38
C HIS A 133 13.96 18.19 2.82
N GLN A 134 12.90 17.42 2.58
CA GLN A 134 11.52 17.70 2.95
C GLN A 134 10.95 16.61 3.87
N ALA A 135 11.82 15.93 4.65
CA ALA A 135 11.44 14.81 5.51
C ALA A 135 10.24 15.10 6.40
N ASN A 136 10.14 16.33 6.92
CA ASN A 136 9.03 16.76 7.76
C ASN A 136 7.68 16.70 7.04
N LYS A 137 7.64 17.08 5.75
CA LYS A 137 6.40 17.01 4.95
C LYS A 137 6.03 15.56 4.60
N VAL A 138 7.04 14.75 4.27
CA VAL A 138 6.87 13.32 4.01
C VAL A 138 6.31 12.62 5.24
N TYR A 139 6.89 12.88 6.42
CA TYR A 139 6.43 12.33 7.68
C TYR A 139 5.02 12.80 8.05
N PHE A 140 4.71 14.09 7.80
CA PHE A 140 3.35 14.60 8.00
C PHE A 140 2.33 13.90 7.10
N ALA A 141 2.66 13.69 5.81
CA ALA A 141 1.80 12.98 4.87
C ALA A 141 1.58 11.51 5.29
N ASP A 142 2.64 10.85 5.75
CA ASP A 142 2.61 9.49 6.27
C ASP A 142 1.66 9.37 7.46
N LEU A 143 1.85 10.19 8.49
CA LEU A 143 0.98 10.21 9.67
C LEU A 143 -0.47 10.57 9.34
N THR A 144 -0.68 11.52 8.43
CA THR A 144 -2.01 11.93 8.01
C THR A 144 -2.71 10.80 7.26
N GLY A 145 -1.98 10.12 6.36
CA GLY A 145 -2.47 8.94 5.64
C GLY A 145 -2.89 7.82 6.61
N GLY A 146 -2.03 7.50 7.59
CA GLY A 146 -2.33 6.52 8.63
C GLY A 146 -3.55 6.90 9.47
N GLY A 147 -3.61 8.15 9.94
CA GLY A 147 -4.75 8.66 10.71
C GLY A 147 -6.07 8.59 9.95
N LEU A 148 -6.07 8.98 8.67
CA LEU A 148 -7.24 8.83 7.79
C LEU A 148 -7.60 7.37 7.57
N GLY A 149 -6.61 6.48 7.40
CA GLY A 149 -6.82 5.05 7.31
C GLY A 149 -7.54 4.48 8.53
N CYS A 150 -7.11 4.84 9.74
CA CYS A 150 -7.76 4.43 10.98
C CYS A 150 -9.22 4.89 11.07
N LEU A 151 -9.54 6.09 10.59
CA LEU A 151 -10.91 6.62 10.59
C LEU A 151 -11.79 5.95 9.54
N LEU A 152 -11.21 5.56 8.40
CA LEU A 152 -11.96 5.00 7.27
C LEU A 152 -12.18 3.49 7.38
N VAL A 153 -11.44 2.76 8.20
CA VAL A 153 -11.54 1.30 8.28
C VAL A 153 -12.92 0.81 8.72
N ASP A 154 -13.52 1.44 9.73
CA ASP A 154 -14.85 1.05 10.23
C ASP A 154 -15.98 1.29 9.21
N PRO A 155 -16.13 2.50 8.62
CA PRO A 155 -17.12 2.72 7.59
C PRO A 155 -16.88 1.85 6.34
N LEU A 156 -15.64 1.58 5.97
CA LEU A 156 -15.31 0.72 4.84
C LEU A 156 -15.77 -0.73 5.10
N LEU A 157 -15.47 -1.25 6.28
CA LEU A 157 -15.80 -2.62 6.66
C LEU A 157 -17.31 -2.82 6.84
N THR A 158 -18.01 -1.83 7.38
CA THR A 158 -19.47 -1.90 7.62
C THR A 158 -20.29 -1.71 6.34
N SER A 159 -19.83 -0.88 5.40
CA SER A 159 -20.56 -0.59 4.16
C SER A 159 -20.27 -1.55 3.02
N LEU A 160 -19.03 -2.00 2.88
CA LEU A 160 -18.58 -2.82 1.75
C LEU A 160 -18.29 -4.28 2.13
N GLY A 161 -18.11 -4.56 3.42
CA GLY A 161 -17.65 -5.87 3.88
C GLY A 161 -16.14 -6.06 3.74
N ALA A 162 -15.64 -7.22 4.18
CA ALA A 162 -14.21 -7.48 4.21
C ALA A 162 -13.62 -7.74 2.82
N GLU A 163 -14.34 -8.48 1.97
CA GLU A 163 -13.83 -8.88 0.64
C GLU A 163 -13.69 -7.66 -0.30
N THR A 164 -14.78 -6.93 -0.50
CA THR A 164 -14.79 -5.71 -1.30
C THR A 164 -13.87 -4.64 -0.72
N GLY A 165 -13.83 -4.51 0.62
CA GLY A 165 -12.91 -3.62 1.30
C GLY A 165 -11.45 -3.86 0.94
N VAL A 166 -10.99 -5.11 0.93
CA VAL A 166 -9.63 -5.47 0.53
C VAL A 166 -9.37 -5.16 -0.95
N LEU A 167 -10.33 -5.36 -1.85
CA LEU A 167 -10.19 -5.00 -3.26
C LEU A 167 -10.05 -3.48 -3.44
N VAL A 168 -10.84 -2.69 -2.73
CA VAL A 168 -10.73 -1.22 -2.71
C VAL A 168 -9.33 -0.79 -2.26
N LEU A 169 -8.72 -1.47 -1.29
CA LEU A 169 -7.34 -1.20 -0.89
C LEU A 169 -6.33 -1.52 -2.00
N GLY A 170 -6.55 -2.57 -2.76
CA GLY A 170 -5.74 -2.87 -3.95
C GLY A 170 -5.81 -1.74 -4.98
N VAL A 171 -7.02 -1.19 -5.22
CA VAL A 171 -7.24 -0.05 -6.13
C VAL A 171 -6.57 1.22 -5.60
N THR A 172 -6.72 1.56 -4.32
CA THR A 172 -6.11 2.76 -3.73
C THR A 172 -4.58 2.67 -3.74
N MET A 173 -4.02 1.49 -3.50
CA MET A 173 -2.59 1.23 -3.62
C MET A 173 -2.11 1.36 -5.08
N ALA A 174 -2.90 0.86 -6.06
CA ALA A 174 -2.60 1.02 -7.48
C ALA A 174 -2.66 2.50 -7.91
N ALA A 175 -3.60 3.28 -7.37
CA ALA A 175 -3.68 4.72 -7.59
C ALA A 175 -2.41 5.44 -7.09
N SER A 176 -1.89 5.05 -5.92
CA SER A 176 -0.58 5.55 -5.45
C SER A 176 0.55 5.16 -6.40
N GLY A 177 0.57 3.92 -6.89
CA GLY A 177 1.54 3.45 -7.90
C GLY A 177 1.47 4.28 -9.18
N LEU A 178 0.26 4.68 -9.61
CA LEU A 178 0.05 5.57 -10.74
C LEU A 178 0.66 6.95 -10.48
N VAL A 179 0.44 7.53 -9.32
CA VAL A 179 1.03 8.81 -8.93
C VAL A 179 2.56 8.76 -9.00
N PHE A 180 3.19 7.72 -8.46
CA PHE A 180 4.66 7.56 -8.53
C PHE A 180 5.15 7.25 -9.96
N SER A 181 4.35 6.57 -10.78
CA SER A 181 4.69 6.32 -12.18
C SER A 181 4.66 7.59 -13.02
N LEU A 182 3.75 8.51 -12.74
CA LEU A 182 3.72 9.85 -13.33
C LEU A 182 4.99 10.64 -13.02
N LEU A 183 5.48 10.58 -11.77
CA LEU A 183 6.75 11.19 -11.36
C LEU A 183 7.95 10.54 -12.03
N SER A 184 7.91 9.23 -12.32
CA SER A 184 8.96 8.51 -13.02
C SER A 184 9.00 8.76 -14.52
N ARG A 185 7.93 9.35 -15.10
CA ARG A 185 7.74 9.61 -16.54
C ARG A 185 7.84 8.36 -17.43
N LYS A 186 7.72 7.16 -16.86
CA LYS A 186 7.77 5.89 -17.63
C LYS A 186 6.36 5.46 -18.04
N ARG A 187 6.03 5.58 -19.33
CA ARG A 187 4.73 5.20 -19.91
C ARG A 187 4.33 3.76 -19.61
N GLN A 188 5.28 2.85 -19.56
CA GLN A 188 5.03 1.43 -19.27
C GLN A 188 4.47 1.21 -17.86
N LEU A 189 5.03 1.91 -16.85
CA LEU A 189 4.56 1.82 -15.47
C LEU A 189 3.17 2.46 -15.31
N MET A 190 2.89 3.54 -16.05
CA MET A 190 1.57 4.17 -16.08
C MET A 190 0.51 3.22 -16.65
N ALA A 191 0.81 2.58 -17.79
CA ALA A 191 -0.09 1.60 -18.40
C ALA A 191 -0.34 0.41 -17.46
N LEU A 192 0.71 -0.11 -16.82
CA LEU A 192 0.61 -1.22 -15.88
C LEU A 192 -0.26 -0.85 -14.66
N SER A 193 -0.10 0.34 -14.10
CA SER A 193 -0.91 0.79 -12.96
C SER A 193 -2.39 0.93 -13.31
N LEU A 194 -2.70 1.42 -14.52
CA LEU A 194 -4.08 1.49 -15.02
C LEU A 194 -4.69 0.10 -15.24
N ILE A 195 -3.92 -0.83 -15.79
CA ILE A 195 -4.37 -2.22 -15.99
C ILE A 195 -4.68 -2.88 -14.63
N VAL A 196 -3.79 -2.72 -13.65
CA VAL A 196 -3.99 -3.27 -12.31
C VAL A 196 -5.21 -2.66 -11.64
N MET A 197 -5.40 -1.34 -11.75
CA MET A 197 -6.56 -0.65 -11.20
C MET A 197 -7.86 -1.12 -11.84
N LEU A 198 -7.89 -1.31 -13.17
CA LEU A 198 -9.04 -1.83 -13.88
C LEU A 198 -9.32 -3.30 -13.56
N SER A 199 -8.29 -4.15 -13.49
CA SER A 199 -8.46 -5.57 -13.19
C SER A 199 -9.01 -5.80 -11.78
N THR A 200 -8.57 -5.02 -10.79
CA THR A 200 -9.11 -5.10 -9.42
C THR A 200 -10.54 -4.58 -9.32
N SER A 201 -10.90 -3.54 -10.11
CA SER A 201 -12.27 -3.02 -10.15
C SER A 201 -13.26 -3.96 -10.86
N ILE A 202 -12.82 -4.78 -11.82
CA ILE A 202 -13.69 -5.75 -12.52
C ILE A 202 -14.02 -6.95 -11.61
N VAL A 203 -13.09 -7.35 -10.75
CA VAL A 203 -13.33 -8.43 -9.78
C VAL A 203 -14.37 -8.05 -8.72
N ASP A 204 -14.62 -6.75 -8.52
CA ASP A 204 -15.58 -6.20 -7.56
C ASP A 204 -17.05 -6.23 -8.07
N HIS A 205 -17.30 -6.65 -9.32
CA HIS A 205 -18.63 -6.89 -9.88
C HIS A 205 -18.84 -8.40 -10.14
N PRO A 206 -19.18 -9.22 -9.14
CA PRO A 206 -19.86 -10.47 -9.42
C PRO A 206 -21.27 -10.08 -9.86
N GLU A 207 -21.55 -10.24 -11.13
CA GLU A 207 -22.93 -10.15 -11.63
C GLU A 207 -23.85 -11.04 -10.80
N CYS A 208 -25.04 -10.51 -10.47
CA CYS A 208 -26.17 -11.15 -9.81
C CYS A 208 -26.49 -12.55 -10.32
#